data_0e9b979d06485abc93f3b9180de6886d
#
_entry.id   0e9b979d06485abc93f3b9180de6886d
#
_cell.length_a   1.000
_cell.length_b   1.000
_cell.length_c   1.000
_cell.angle_alpha   90.00
_cell.angle_beta   90.00
_cell.angle_gamma   90.00
#
_symmetry.space_group_name_H-M   'P 1'
#
loop_
_entity.id
_entity.type
_entity.pdbx_description
1 polymer ?
#
loop_
_entity_poly.entity_id
_entity_poly.type
_entity_poly.pdbx_seq_one_letter_code
_entity_poly.pdbx_strand_id
1 'polypeptide(L)'
;MMLARLATLFAAGNPDFVGMAVNGMNSIASAFCILFLFWTITHLARRLVTRDGAQLTAANTWAVLGAGAVGALAYTFTDTFWFSAIEGEVYALSSMFTALVVWLMLKWEAVSYTHLRA
;
A
#
# COMPACT_ATOMS: atom_id res chain seq x y z
N MET A 1 12.32 -2.82 15.55
CA MET A 1 12.99 -2.07 16.65
C MET A 1 13.97 -0.98 16.16
N MET A 2 14.73 -1.16 15.07
CA MET A 2 15.68 -0.12 14.59
C MET A 2 14.98 1.15 14.08
N LEU A 3 13.88 1.04 13.33
CA LEU A 3 13.14 2.20 12.80
C LEU A 3 12.46 3.03 13.90
N ALA A 4 11.96 2.38 14.95
CA ALA A 4 11.44 3.08 16.10
C ALA A 4 12.54 3.89 16.82
N ARG A 5 13.77 3.36 16.89
CA ARG A 5 14.92 4.11 17.41
C ARG A 5 15.30 5.31 16.54
N LEU A 6 15.22 5.19 15.22
CA LEU A 6 15.41 6.32 14.31
C LEU A 6 14.33 7.40 14.53
N ALA A 7 13.07 7.01 14.68
CA ALA A 7 11.99 7.94 15.00
C ALA A 7 12.23 8.66 16.33
N THR A 8 12.78 7.97 17.35
CA THR A 8 13.12 8.58 18.64
C THR A 8 14.31 9.56 18.57
N LEU A 9 15.22 9.40 17.62
CA LEU A 9 16.30 10.36 17.38
C LEU A 9 15.78 11.70 16.85
N PHE A 10 14.71 11.69 16.07
CA PHE A 10 14.03 12.91 15.62
C PHE A 10 13.27 13.63 16.76
N ALA A 11 12.95 12.93 17.83
CA ALA A 11 12.27 13.51 19.01
C ALA A 11 13.20 14.32 19.92
N ALA A 12 14.49 14.46 19.59
CA ALA A 12 15.47 15.33 20.26
C ALA A 12 15.51 15.21 21.80
N GLY A 13 15.25 14.01 22.34
CA GLY A 13 15.35 13.72 23.77
C GLY A 13 14.14 14.15 24.62
N ASN A 14 13.08 14.68 24.02
CA ASN A 14 11.82 14.98 24.73
C ASN A 14 10.91 13.75 24.75
N PRO A 15 10.60 13.19 25.94
CA PRO A 15 9.78 11.98 26.06
C PRO A 15 8.35 12.13 25.48
N ASP A 16 7.80 13.34 25.51
CA ASP A 16 6.46 13.62 24.99
C ASP A 16 6.39 13.51 23.45
N PHE A 17 7.50 13.78 22.76
CA PHE A 17 7.58 13.67 21.31
C PHE A 17 7.88 12.24 20.82
N VAL A 18 8.40 11.37 21.68
CA VAL A 18 8.73 9.98 21.29
C VAL A 18 7.47 9.22 20.89
N GLY A 19 6.42 9.29 21.69
CA GLY A 19 5.14 8.64 21.38
C GLY A 19 4.51 9.18 20.08
N MET A 20 4.56 10.50 19.89
CA MET A 20 4.03 11.14 18.68
C MET A 20 4.85 10.76 17.42
N ALA A 21 6.18 10.68 17.53
CA ALA A 21 7.04 10.28 16.44
C ALA A 21 6.82 8.80 16.02
N VAL A 22 6.66 7.89 16.98
CA VAL A 22 6.37 6.48 16.73
C VAL A 22 4.98 6.30 16.09
N ASN A 23 3.96 6.97 16.62
CA ASN A 23 2.61 6.94 16.06
C ASN A 23 2.56 7.57 14.66
N GLY A 24 3.29 8.66 14.44
CA GLY A 24 3.43 9.29 13.12
C GLY A 24 4.06 8.36 12.09
N MET A 25 5.14 7.67 12.46
CA MET A 25 5.77 6.66 11.61
C MET A 25 4.81 5.52 11.24
N ASN A 26 4.05 5.05 12.23
CA ASN A 26 3.08 3.98 12.05
C ASN A 26 1.93 4.41 11.11
N SER A 27 1.44 5.63 11.27
CA SER A 27 0.42 6.22 10.40
C SER A 27 0.90 6.37 8.96
N ILE A 28 2.14 6.80 8.76
CA ILE A 28 2.76 6.90 7.43
C ILE A 28 2.90 5.52 6.80
N ALA A 29 3.40 4.53 7.53
CA ALA A 29 3.52 3.16 7.05
C ALA A 29 2.16 2.57 6.64
N SER A 30 1.11 2.84 7.42
CA SER A 30 -0.26 2.43 7.12
C SER A 30 -0.80 3.10 5.86
N ALA A 31 -0.53 4.39 5.66
CA ALA A 31 -0.92 5.12 4.47
C ALA A 31 -0.25 4.55 3.21
N PHE A 32 1.04 4.22 3.28
CA PHE A 32 1.73 3.55 2.17
C PHE A 32 1.19 2.14 1.90
N CYS A 33 0.83 1.39 2.93
CA CYS A 33 0.18 0.08 2.78
C CYS A 33 -1.10 0.19 1.93
N ILE A 34 -1.97 1.15 2.26
CA ILE A 34 -3.21 1.41 1.51
C ILE A 34 -2.91 1.85 0.07
N LEU A 35 -1.91 2.70 -0.13
CA LEU A 35 -1.51 3.15 -1.46
C LEU A 35 -1.04 1.99 -2.34
N PHE A 36 -0.19 1.09 -1.81
CA PHE A 36 0.26 -0.09 -2.56
C PHE A 36 -0.88 -1.06 -2.82
N LEU A 37 -1.80 -1.23 -1.88
CA LEU A 37 -3.00 -2.03 -2.08
C LEU A 37 -3.87 -1.46 -3.20
N PHE A 38 -4.12 -0.16 -3.21
CA PHE A 38 -4.84 0.52 -4.28
C PHE A 38 -4.18 0.29 -5.65
N TRP A 39 -2.88 0.46 -5.76
CA TRP A 39 -2.15 0.22 -7.00
C TRP A 39 -2.18 -1.25 -7.42
N THR A 40 -2.13 -2.18 -6.49
CA THR A 40 -2.24 -3.61 -6.77
C THR A 40 -3.61 -3.94 -7.34
N ILE A 41 -4.69 -3.47 -6.72
CA ILE A 41 -6.07 -3.71 -7.19
C ILE A 41 -6.29 -3.10 -8.57
N THR A 42 -5.87 -1.85 -8.77
CA THR A 42 -6.02 -1.17 -10.08
C THR A 42 -5.22 -1.87 -11.17
N HIS A 43 -4.02 -2.35 -10.85
CA HIS A 43 -3.20 -3.11 -11.81
C HIS A 43 -3.86 -4.42 -12.23
N LEU A 44 -4.38 -5.19 -11.28
CA LEU A 44 -5.08 -6.44 -11.55
C LEU A 44 -6.41 -6.20 -12.28
N ALA A 45 -7.20 -5.21 -11.86
CA ALA A 45 -8.45 -4.85 -12.52
C ALA A 45 -8.21 -4.41 -13.97
N ARG A 46 -7.18 -3.62 -14.22
CA ARG A 46 -6.79 -3.24 -15.58
C ARG A 46 -6.44 -4.45 -16.43
N ARG A 47 -5.68 -5.41 -15.90
CA ARG A 47 -5.34 -6.65 -16.61
C ARG A 47 -6.57 -7.46 -16.98
N LEU A 48 -7.55 -7.55 -16.08
CA LEU A 48 -8.80 -8.27 -16.35
C LEU A 48 -9.58 -7.61 -17.48
N VAL A 49 -9.71 -6.29 -17.47
CA VAL A 49 -10.44 -5.53 -18.49
C VAL A 49 -9.76 -5.61 -19.86
N THR A 50 -8.42 -5.64 -19.91
CA THR A 50 -7.66 -5.67 -21.17
C THR A 50 -7.31 -7.08 -21.66
N ARG A 51 -7.73 -8.12 -20.94
CA ARG A 51 -7.37 -9.52 -21.22
C ARG A 51 -7.74 -9.97 -22.63
N ASP A 52 -8.89 -9.54 -23.13
CA ASP A 52 -9.42 -9.93 -24.44
C ASP A 52 -9.01 -8.95 -25.56
N GLY A 53 -7.95 -8.17 -25.36
CA GLY A 53 -7.51 -7.15 -26.33
C GLY A 53 -8.39 -5.90 -26.36
N ALA A 54 -9.30 -5.76 -25.39
CA ALA A 54 -10.16 -4.60 -25.27
C ALA A 54 -9.35 -3.32 -24.97
N GLN A 55 -9.67 -2.25 -25.69
CA GLN A 55 -9.09 -0.95 -25.46
C GLN A 55 -9.64 -0.36 -24.13
N LEU A 56 -8.79 0.32 -23.38
CA LEU A 56 -9.21 1.08 -22.21
C LEU A 56 -10.06 2.28 -22.64
N THR A 57 -11.37 2.14 -22.56
CA THR A 57 -12.28 3.26 -22.71
C THR A 57 -12.31 4.10 -21.43
N ALA A 58 -12.83 5.34 -21.51
CA ALA A 58 -12.99 6.19 -20.33
C ALA A 58 -13.85 5.51 -19.24
N ALA A 59 -14.91 4.82 -19.63
CA ALA A 59 -15.78 4.07 -18.71
C ALA A 59 -15.02 2.95 -17.99
N ASN A 60 -14.22 2.17 -18.72
CA ASN A 60 -13.41 1.10 -18.15
C ASN A 60 -12.31 1.64 -17.21
N THR A 61 -11.74 2.79 -17.52
CA THR A 61 -10.75 3.46 -16.65
C THR A 61 -11.39 3.86 -15.33
N TRP A 62 -12.57 4.47 -15.36
CA TRP A 62 -13.31 4.82 -14.14
C TRP A 62 -13.71 3.59 -13.33
N ALA A 63 -14.11 2.51 -13.98
CA ALA A 63 -14.44 1.24 -13.32
C ALA A 63 -13.21 0.65 -12.59
N VAL A 64 -12.05 0.65 -13.22
CA VAL A 64 -10.78 0.17 -12.64
C VAL A 64 -10.36 1.02 -11.45
N LEU A 65 -10.41 2.34 -11.57
CA LEU A 65 -10.09 3.25 -10.47
C LEU A 65 -11.10 3.12 -9.31
N GLY A 66 -12.37 2.99 -9.64
CA GLY A 66 -13.43 2.78 -8.65
C GLY A 66 -13.25 1.47 -7.89
N ALA A 67 -12.93 0.38 -8.56
CA ALA A 67 -12.63 -0.91 -7.93
C ALA A 67 -11.45 -0.82 -6.97
N GLY A 68 -10.37 -0.13 -7.38
CA GLY A 68 -9.21 0.12 -6.53
C GLY A 68 -9.57 0.95 -5.29
N ALA A 69 -10.33 2.02 -5.48
CA ALA A 69 -10.76 2.89 -4.39
C ALA A 69 -11.66 2.15 -3.38
N VAL A 70 -12.65 1.41 -3.86
CA VAL A 70 -13.57 0.64 -3.00
C VAL A 70 -12.81 -0.43 -2.22
N GLY A 71 -11.93 -1.19 -2.86
CA GLY A 71 -11.13 -2.23 -2.21
C GLY A 71 -10.18 -1.66 -1.16
N ALA A 72 -9.47 -0.58 -1.47
CA ALA A 72 -8.56 0.08 -0.55
C ALA A 72 -9.31 0.70 0.66
N LEU A 73 -10.43 1.37 0.41
CA LEU A 73 -11.27 1.93 1.47
C LEU A 73 -11.88 0.84 2.35
N ALA A 74 -12.40 -0.24 1.77
CA ALA A 74 -12.93 -1.36 2.53
C ALA A 74 -11.89 -1.93 3.49
N TYR A 75 -10.66 -2.11 3.03
CA TYR A 75 -9.55 -2.58 3.86
C TYR A 75 -9.19 -1.58 4.96
N THR A 76 -9.17 -0.28 4.64
CA THR A 76 -8.86 0.80 5.60
C THR A 76 -9.82 0.80 6.80
N PHE A 77 -11.10 0.49 6.56
CA PHE A 77 -12.13 0.48 7.60
C PHE A 77 -12.29 -0.89 8.28
N THR A 78 -11.44 -1.87 8.01
CA THR A 78 -11.42 -3.10 8.80
C THR A 78 -10.88 -2.83 10.21
N ASP A 79 -11.49 -3.40 11.21
CA ASP A 79 -11.08 -3.27 12.61
C ASP A 79 -9.62 -3.69 12.80
N THR A 80 -9.23 -4.80 12.20
CA THR A 80 -7.86 -5.32 12.26
C THR A 80 -6.83 -4.33 11.75
N PHE A 81 -7.10 -3.70 10.60
CA PHE A 81 -6.18 -2.70 10.04
C PHE A 81 -6.13 -1.44 10.89
N TRP A 82 -7.29 -0.98 11.39
CA TRP A 82 -7.40 0.20 12.22
C TRP A 82 -6.60 0.04 13.52
N PHE A 83 -6.78 -1.09 14.22
CA PHE A 83 -6.00 -1.38 15.42
C PHE A 83 -4.49 -1.47 15.13
N SER A 84 -4.09 -2.14 14.07
CA SER A 84 -2.68 -2.24 13.66
C SER A 84 -2.07 -0.88 13.29
N ALA A 85 -2.87 0.06 12.79
CA ALA A 85 -2.41 1.40 12.46
C ALA A 85 -2.22 2.30 13.68
N ILE A 86 -3.01 2.08 14.73
CA ILE A 86 -2.98 2.88 15.98
C ILE A 86 -1.97 2.31 16.97
N GLU A 87 -1.88 0.99 17.06
CA GLU A 87 -0.91 0.34 17.94
C GLU A 87 0.50 0.52 17.37
N GLY A 88 1.42 1.09 18.15
CA GLY A 88 2.81 1.35 17.77
C GLY A 88 3.65 0.08 17.62
N GLU A 89 3.07 -0.95 17.04
CA GLU A 89 3.66 -2.26 16.85
C GLU A 89 4.24 -2.45 15.44
N VAL A 90 4.99 -3.52 15.26
CA VAL A 90 5.70 -3.89 14.01
C VAL A 90 4.73 -4.23 12.87
N TYR A 91 3.44 -4.40 13.14
CA TYR A 91 2.43 -4.89 12.19
C TYR A 91 2.16 -3.93 11.02
N ALA A 92 2.08 -2.63 11.26
CA ALA A 92 1.85 -1.64 10.19
C ALA A 92 3.00 -1.65 9.18
N LEU A 93 4.24 -1.73 9.68
CA LEU A 93 5.43 -1.78 8.83
C LEU A 93 5.51 -3.09 8.06
N SER A 94 5.22 -4.22 8.70
CA SER A 94 5.15 -5.53 8.06
C SER A 94 4.10 -5.58 6.95
N SER A 95 2.92 -5.03 7.20
CA SER A 95 1.84 -4.93 6.20
C SER A 95 2.25 -4.05 5.01
N MET A 96 2.93 -2.94 5.27
CA MET A 96 3.46 -2.06 4.22
C MET A 96 4.49 -2.80 3.34
N PHE A 97 5.44 -3.51 3.94
CA PHE A 97 6.44 -4.26 3.19
C PHE A 97 5.82 -5.40 2.39
N THR A 98 4.83 -6.09 2.95
CA THR A 98 4.09 -7.15 2.24
C THR A 98 3.38 -6.57 1.02
N ALA A 99 2.66 -5.47 1.17
CA ALA A 99 1.98 -4.80 0.07
C ALA A 99 2.96 -4.29 -1.01
N LEU A 100 4.10 -3.74 -0.58
CA LEU A 100 5.17 -3.31 -1.48
C LEU A 100 5.74 -4.47 -2.29
N VAL A 101 6.07 -5.59 -1.64
CA VAL A 101 6.62 -6.78 -2.30
C VAL A 101 5.64 -7.33 -3.33
N VAL A 102 4.36 -7.49 -2.97
CA VAL A 102 3.32 -7.94 -3.89
C VAL A 102 3.21 -7.02 -5.11
N TRP A 103 3.20 -5.70 -4.89
CA TRP A 103 3.15 -4.74 -5.97
C TRP A 103 4.40 -4.80 -6.89
N LEU A 104 5.60 -4.93 -6.31
CA LEU A 104 6.83 -5.09 -7.07
C LEU A 104 6.87 -6.38 -7.89
N MET A 105 6.36 -7.49 -7.34
CA MET A 105 6.25 -8.75 -8.08
C MET A 105 5.33 -8.62 -9.28
N LEU A 106 4.19 -7.94 -9.15
CA LEU A 106 3.27 -7.66 -10.25
C LEU A 106 3.91 -6.76 -11.32
N LYS A 107 4.70 -5.79 -10.91
CA LYS A 107 5.48 -4.94 -11.83
C LYS A 107 6.56 -5.71 -12.56
N TRP A 108 7.30 -6.56 -11.85
CA TRP A 108 8.31 -7.44 -12.45
C TRP A 108 7.70 -8.35 -13.50
N GLU A 109 6.61 -9.00 -13.19
CA GLU A 109 5.89 -9.87 -14.12
C GLU A 109 5.50 -9.10 -15.39
N ALA A 110 4.95 -7.90 -15.26
CA ALA A 110 4.57 -7.07 -16.41
C ALA A 110 5.76 -6.71 -17.30
N VAL A 111 6.93 -6.41 -16.72
CA VAL A 111 8.16 -6.11 -17.47
C VAL A 111 8.72 -7.35 -18.14
N SER A 112 8.74 -8.49 -17.47
CA SER A 112 9.20 -9.77 -18.04
C SER A 112 8.43 -10.16 -19.29
N TYR A 113 7.11 -10.01 -19.29
CA TYR A 113 6.28 -10.33 -20.46
C TYR A 113 6.54 -9.39 -21.64
N THR A 114 6.87 -8.13 -21.43
CA THR A 114 7.22 -7.20 -22.51
C THR A 114 8.54 -7.54 -23.17
N HIS A 115 9.54 -8.01 -22.42
CA HIS A 115 10.83 -8.45 -22.96
C HIS A 115 10.74 -9.76 -23.74
N LEU A 116 9.87 -10.68 -23.36
CA LEU A 116 9.68 -11.95 -24.05
C LEU A 116 8.90 -11.79 -25.37
N ARG A 117 8.17 -10.70 -25.56
CA ARG A 117 7.43 -10.39 -26.81
C ARG A 117 8.23 -9.53 -27.79
N ALA A 118 9.31 -8.97 -27.36
CA ALA A 118 10.22 -8.24 -28.24
C ALA A 118 11.26 -9.20 -28.85
#